data_8fa2e213029700487666ecbd5c7c3e1d
#
_entry.id   8fa2e213029700487666ecbd5c7c3e1d
#
_cell.length_a   1.000
_cell.length_b   1.000
_cell.length_c   1.000
_cell.angle_alpha   90.00
_cell.angle_beta   90.00
_cell.angle_gamma   90.00
#
_symmetry.space_group_name_H-M   'P 1'
#
loop_
_entity.id
_entity.type
_entity.pdbx_description
1 polymer ?
#
loop_
_entity_poly.entity_id
_entity_poly.type
_entity_poly.pdbx_seq_one_letter_code
_entity_poly.pdbx_strand_id
1 'polypeptide(L)'
;MMKKLRRNWIRFDYAVTVAALILTSLFPNSAAAGTKKKPATDSQTAAPTQAAKPQIDPSKLVWPEPPNVPRVRYSNYFAGMPFDYTPEQQQAAKKKSSWMDRLAGVQDPTNKQHLKAMPFQLLAPYGMAVNSKGELFVADQKVGAIFVFNTETKDAQLIANGRDASFAWVNGIAFDDDDRMFVTDGKLKRLLVFDKNNKVVDQIREGLIDPVGVAVDTENRQVYVVDTQADQVVVFDADSLKEKRRIGTGGKRHELNTPGNFSLPTFIALDKDNNVYVTDTMNYRVEIFDADGNFISQFGKHCDGPGCFAHPKGIAVDSDGHVWVADPMIDLLQAFNKDGELLGLVGGHGTYLGQFSSLDGVYIDKNNRIFTSEQYPGRVQMFHYITDAEAEQLKKEKEAQRGGAKAANQAPAAPAQQAAATTAPAATAKTETAK
;
A
#
# COMPACT_ATOMS: atom_id res chain seq x y z
N MET A 1 -32.04 60.21 -19.00
CA MET A 1 -30.99 61.01 -18.36
C MET A 1 -29.99 60.05 -17.66
N MET A 2 -28.82 59.93 -18.25
CA MET A 2 -27.78 58.97 -17.92
C MET A 2 -27.09 59.29 -16.57
N LYS A 3 -26.73 58.25 -15.80
CA LYS A 3 -25.52 58.28 -14.98
C LYS A 3 -24.88 56.89 -14.96
N LYS A 4 -23.72 56.78 -15.62
CA LYS A 4 -22.77 55.68 -15.60
C LYS A 4 -22.11 55.63 -14.21
N LEU A 5 -22.10 54.45 -13.56
CA LEU A 5 -21.21 54.14 -12.48
C LEU A 5 -20.17 53.13 -12.94
N ARG A 6 -18.94 53.58 -13.09
CA ARG A 6 -17.74 52.76 -13.29
C ARG A 6 -17.42 52.01 -12.00
N ARG A 7 -17.35 50.69 -12.06
CA ARG A 7 -16.75 49.85 -11.03
C ARG A 7 -15.27 49.63 -11.34
N ASN A 8 -14.39 50.17 -10.52
CA ASN A 8 -12.96 49.91 -10.55
C ASN A 8 -12.69 48.49 -10.02
N TRP A 9 -12.05 47.68 -10.84
CA TRP A 9 -11.45 46.41 -10.44
C TRP A 9 -10.05 46.71 -9.94
N ILE A 10 -9.81 46.43 -8.63
CA ILE A 10 -8.48 46.45 -8.04
C ILE A 10 -7.89 45.05 -8.32
N ARG A 11 -6.88 44.98 -9.14
CA ARG A 11 -6.02 43.81 -9.30
C ARG A 11 -5.01 43.81 -8.14
N PHE A 12 -5.02 42.77 -7.32
CA PHE A 12 -3.90 42.47 -6.40
C PHE A 12 -2.93 41.55 -7.11
N ASP A 13 -1.82 42.12 -7.56
CA ASP A 13 -0.64 41.36 -7.97
C ASP A 13 0.18 41.06 -6.73
N TYR A 14 0.26 39.79 -6.34
CA TYR A 14 1.22 39.33 -5.34
C TYR A 14 2.56 39.06 -6.01
N ALA A 15 3.47 40.04 -5.97
CA ALA A 15 4.88 39.83 -6.24
C ALA A 15 5.55 39.30 -4.96
N VAL A 16 5.93 38.03 -4.96
CA VAL A 16 6.77 37.45 -3.91
C VAL A 16 8.22 37.82 -4.19
N THR A 17 8.73 38.79 -3.45
CA THR A 17 10.15 39.16 -3.47
C THR A 17 10.92 38.23 -2.53
N VAL A 18 11.70 37.30 -3.09
CA VAL A 18 12.67 36.51 -2.31
C VAL A 18 13.92 37.32 -2.15
N ALA A 19 14.16 37.83 -0.94
CA ALA A 19 15.42 38.49 -0.56
C ALA A 19 16.43 37.41 -0.14
N ALA A 20 17.43 37.15 -0.98
CA ALA A 20 18.60 36.34 -0.64
C ALA A 20 19.56 37.20 0.19
N LEU A 21 19.69 36.89 1.47
CA LEU A 21 20.73 37.45 2.36
C LEU A 21 22.05 36.70 2.13
N ILE A 22 22.98 37.32 1.40
CA ILE A 22 24.37 36.87 1.30
C ILE A 22 25.12 37.49 2.47
N LEU A 23 25.49 36.68 3.47
CA LEU A 23 26.49 37.08 4.48
C LEU A 23 27.89 36.78 3.93
N THR A 24 28.61 37.81 3.51
CA THR A 24 30.03 37.74 3.27
C THR A 24 30.78 38.04 4.58
N SER A 25 31.36 37.00 5.18
CA SER A 25 32.32 37.16 6.28
C SER A 25 33.72 37.36 5.70
N LEU A 26 34.25 38.56 5.89
CA LEU A 26 35.64 38.94 5.66
C LEU A 26 36.53 38.25 6.69
N PHE A 27 37.51 37.47 6.25
CA PHE A 27 38.69 37.11 7.04
C PHE A 27 39.93 37.68 6.39
N PRO A 28 40.86 38.30 7.17
CA PRO A 28 42.07 38.88 6.62
C PRO A 28 43.14 37.84 6.34
N ASN A 29 43.79 38.01 5.20
CA ASN A 29 45.03 37.33 4.81
C ASN A 29 46.18 37.67 5.76
N SER A 30 46.85 36.69 6.34
CA SER A 30 48.21 36.82 6.83
C SER A 30 49.09 35.76 6.20
N ALA A 31 50.05 36.22 5.40
CA ALA A 31 51.16 35.44 4.88
C ALA A 31 52.19 35.16 5.98
N ALA A 32 52.71 33.93 6.04
CA ALA A 32 54.16 33.70 6.21
C ALA A 32 54.53 32.22 6.29
N ALA A 33 55.56 31.92 5.49
CA ALA A 33 56.71 31.05 5.76
C ALA A 33 56.52 29.54 5.84
N GLY A 34 57.16 28.88 4.90
CA GLY A 34 57.30 27.43 4.78
C GLY A 34 58.11 26.76 5.88
N THR A 35 57.76 25.51 6.13
CA THR A 35 58.66 24.51 6.70
C THR A 35 58.27 23.08 6.27
N LYS A 36 59.25 22.44 5.68
CA LYS A 36 59.60 21.00 5.62
C LYS A 36 58.51 19.93 5.76
N LYS A 37 58.37 19.15 4.67
CA LYS A 37 57.75 17.82 4.59
C LYS A 37 58.28 16.88 5.67
N LYS A 38 57.34 16.23 6.41
CA LYS A 38 57.51 14.94 7.07
C LYS A 38 56.64 13.90 6.39
N PRO A 39 57.04 12.63 6.30
CA PRO A 39 56.31 11.59 5.56
C PRO A 39 54.99 11.24 6.26
N ALA A 40 53.93 11.13 5.45
CA ALA A 40 52.62 10.71 5.91
C ALA A 40 52.65 9.22 6.27
N THR A 41 52.27 8.95 7.51
CA THR A 41 51.85 7.62 7.93
C THR A 41 50.40 7.41 7.45
N ASP A 42 50.18 6.46 6.53
CA ASP A 42 48.87 6.04 6.10
C ASP A 42 48.11 5.43 7.29
N SER A 43 47.30 6.24 7.97
CA SER A 43 46.21 5.72 8.77
C SER A 43 44.96 5.58 7.85
N GLN A 44 44.79 4.42 7.30
CA GLN A 44 43.51 4.03 6.70
C GLN A 44 42.44 4.05 7.82
N THR A 45 41.73 5.16 7.92
CA THR A 45 40.47 5.20 8.67
C THR A 45 39.50 4.30 7.94
N ALA A 46 39.25 3.11 8.50
CA ALA A 46 38.22 2.21 8.03
C ALA A 46 36.90 2.99 7.97
N ALA A 47 36.27 3.01 6.82
CA ALA A 47 34.92 3.55 6.67
C ALA A 47 34.00 2.86 7.70
N PRO A 48 33.08 3.58 8.35
CA PRO A 48 32.17 2.98 9.30
C PRO A 48 31.40 1.87 8.58
N THR A 49 31.57 0.65 9.07
CA THR A 49 30.82 -0.51 8.62
C THR A 49 29.35 -0.18 8.83
N GLN A 50 28.58 0.00 7.75
CA GLN A 50 27.13 0.15 7.86
C GLN A 50 26.63 -1.07 8.62
N ALA A 51 26.02 -0.85 9.77
CA ALA A 51 25.37 -1.90 10.52
C ALA A 51 24.41 -2.64 9.59
N ALA A 52 24.56 -3.95 9.50
CA ALA A 52 23.67 -4.78 8.69
C ALA A 52 22.23 -4.49 9.10
N LYS A 53 21.37 -4.16 8.14
CA LYS A 53 19.94 -3.94 8.41
C LYS A 53 19.40 -5.20 9.09
N PRO A 54 18.63 -5.09 10.16
CA PRO A 54 18.07 -6.25 10.83
C PRO A 54 17.25 -7.06 9.81
N GLN A 55 17.59 -8.33 9.65
CA GLN A 55 16.87 -9.24 8.78
C GLN A 55 15.60 -9.67 9.50
N ILE A 56 14.48 -8.99 9.20
CA ILE A 56 13.17 -9.30 9.77
C ILE A 56 12.67 -10.58 9.10
N ASP A 57 12.31 -11.58 9.91
CA ASP A 57 11.62 -12.78 9.43
C ASP A 57 10.14 -12.47 9.18
N PRO A 58 9.68 -12.43 7.92
CA PRO A 58 8.30 -12.03 7.60
C PRO A 58 7.25 -12.95 8.23
N SER A 59 7.60 -14.23 8.48
CA SER A 59 6.66 -15.20 9.03
C SER A 59 6.27 -14.91 10.49
N LYS A 60 7.04 -14.06 11.17
CA LYS A 60 6.82 -13.66 12.56
C LYS A 60 6.03 -12.35 12.68
N LEU A 61 5.77 -11.67 11.57
CA LEU A 61 5.01 -10.43 11.59
C LEU A 61 3.52 -10.73 11.69
N VAL A 62 2.96 -10.50 12.87
CA VAL A 62 1.56 -10.74 13.20
C VAL A 62 1.00 -9.63 14.08
N TRP A 63 -0.29 -9.36 13.99
CA TRP A 63 -1.01 -8.36 14.80
C TRP A 63 -2.30 -8.94 15.38
N PRO A 64 -2.59 -8.73 16.66
CA PRO A 64 -1.64 -8.24 17.66
C PRO A 64 -0.50 -9.23 17.88
N GLU A 65 0.60 -8.73 18.46
CA GLU A 65 1.74 -9.59 18.79
C GLU A 65 1.42 -10.59 19.93
N PRO A 66 2.12 -11.73 19.98
CA PRO A 66 2.01 -12.64 21.11
C PRO A 66 2.26 -11.93 22.46
N PRO A 67 1.56 -12.30 23.55
CA PRO A 67 0.81 -13.55 23.74
C PRO A 67 -0.61 -13.56 23.19
N ASN A 68 -1.12 -12.44 22.67
CA ASN A 68 -2.45 -12.35 22.10
C ASN A 68 -2.64 -13.31 20.91
N VAL A 69 -3.88 -13.62 20.59
CA VAL A 69 -4.20 -14.39 19.38
C VAL A 69 -4.08 -13.46 18.19
N PRO A 70 -3.19 -13.76 17.22
CA PRO A 70 -3.07 -12.93 16.02
C PRO A 70 -4.36 -12.90 15.22
N ARG A 71 -4.69 -11.74 14.66
CA ARG A 71 -5.81 -11.51 13.77
C ARG A 71 -5.36 -11.15 12.36
N VAL A 72 -4.13 -10.69 12.22
CA VAL A 72 -3.52 -10.36 10.94
C VAL A 72 -2.13 -10.97 10.88
N ARG A 73 -1.76 -11.51 9.72
CA ARG A 73 -0.43 -12.05 9.43
C ARG A 73 0.10 -11.41 8.16
N TYR A 74 1.34 -10.99 8.20
CA TYR A 74 2.04 -10.55 7.00
C TYR A 74 2.21 -11.71 6.00
N SER A 75 2.04 -11.46 4.73
CA SER A 75 2.18 -12.47 3.68
C SER A 75 3.24 -12.10 2.66
N ASN A 76 3.16 -10.93 2.04
CA ASN A 76 4.02 -10.59 0.93
C ASN A 76 4.05 -9.07 0.63
N TYR A 77 4.83 -8.67 -0.40
CA TYR A 77 4.76 -7.33 -0.98
C TYR A 77 5.03 -7.34 -2.48
N PHE A 78 4.56 -6.29 -3.17
CA PHE A 78 4.72 -6.04 -4.59
C PHE A 78 5.25 -4.61 -4.78
N ALA A 79 6.31 -4.44 -5.58
CA ALA A 79 6.91 -3.13 -5.82
C ALA A 79 7.09 -2.80 -7.31
N GLY A 80 6.81 -3.75 -8.19
CA GLY A 80 6.96 -3.61 -9.64
C GLY A 80 7.52 -4.86 -10.29
N MET A 81 7.97 -4.72 -11.50
CA MET A 81 8.54 -5.82 -12.25
C MET A 81 9.92 -6.21 -11.69
N PRO A 82 10.22 -7.52 -11.52
CA PRO A 82 11.54 -7.98 -11.09
C PRO A 82 12.63 -7.47 -12.02
N PHE A 83 13.76 -7.09 -11.45
CA PHE A 83 14.87 -6.49 -12.19
C PHE A 83 16.08 -7.41 -12.21
N ASP A 84 16.31 -8.10 -13.30
CA ASP A 84 17.54 -8.82 -13.54
C ASP A 84 18.47 -7.98 -14.45
N TYR A 85 19.29 -7.12 -13.83
CA TYR A 85 20.40 -6.52 -14.55
C TYR A 85 21.44 -7.59 -14.87
N THR A 86 21.64 -7.90 -16.13
CA THR A 86 22.87 -8.59 -16.52
C THR A 86 24.08 -7.68 -16.23
N PRO A 87 25.26 -8.23 -15.91
CA PRO A 87 26.47 -7.43 -15.67
C PRO A 87 26.78 -6.44 -16.80
N GLU A 88 26.43 -6.76 -18.03
CA GLU A 88 26.59 -5.92 -19.22
C GLU A 88 25.63 -4.71 -19.21
N GLN A 89 24.38 -4.90 -18.79
CA GLN A 89 23.40 -3.81 -18.64
C GLN A 89 23.77 -2.89 -17.49
N GLN A 90 24.36 -3.41 -16.40
CA GLN A 90 24.90 -2.59 -15.32
C GLN A 90 26.09 -1.72 -15.75
N GLN A 91 26.94 -2.22 -16.65
CA GLN A 91 28.06 -1.44 -17.20
C GLN A 91 27.57 -0.39 -18.22
N ALA A 92 26.56 -0.71 -19.04
CA ALA A 92 25.97 0.23 -19.98
C ALA A 92 25.25 1.39 -19.26
N ALA A 93 24.55 1.13 -18.15
CA ALA A 93 23.91 2.15 -17.33
C ALA A 93 24.92 3.11 -16.64
N LYS A 94 26.16 2.70 -16.45
CA LYS A 94 27.23 3.54 -15.88
C LYS A 94 27.96 4.42 -16.90
N LYS A 95 27.82 4.16 -18.21
CA LYS A 95 28.40 4.99 -19.26
C LYS A 95 27.56 6.25 -19.45
N LYS A 96 27.98 7.34 -18.82
CA LYS A 96 27.41 8.67 -19.12
C LYS A 96 27.73 9.02 -20.58
N SER A 97 26.72 9.39 -21.36
CA SER A 97 26.94 9.90 -22.73
C SER A 97 27.90 11.10 -22.66
N SER A 98 28.95 11.05 -23.49
CA SER A 98 29.91 12.15 -23.61
C SER A 98 29.17 13.43 -24.04
N TRP A 99 29.67 14.59 -23.61
CA TRP A 99 29.15 15.88 -24.09
C TRP A 99 29.26 16.03 -25.62
N MET A 100 30.26 15.37 -26.25
CA MET A 100 30.42 15.32 -27.71
C MET A 100 29.34 14.52 -28.40
N ASP A 101 28.86 13.43 -27.79
CA ASP A 101 27.75 12.63 -28.35
C ASP A 101 26.45 13.43 -28.40
N ARG A 102 26.25 14.30 -27.39
CA ARG A 102 25.11 15.24 -27.34
C ARG A 102 25.21 16.34 -28.40
N LEU A 103 26.40 16.84 -28.66
CA LEU A 103 26.63 17.89 -29.67
C LEU A 103 26.51 17.35 -31.10
N ALA A 104 26.89 16.09 -31.32
CA ALA A 104 26.80 15.40 -32.61
C ALA A 104 25.37 14.96 -32.98
N GLY A 105 24.37 15.22 -32.11
CA GLY A 105 22.99 14.79 -32.37
C GLY A 105 22.80 13.27 -32.46
N VAL A 106 23.79 12.52 -31.99
CA VAL A 106 23.71 11.05 -31.90
C VAL A 106 22.67 10.76 -30.83
N GLN A 107 21.44 10.51 -31.25
CA GLN A 107 20.45 9.89 -30.36
C GLN A 107 21.03 8.54 -29.96
N ASP A 108 21.42 8.42 -28.70
CA ASP A 108 21.96 7.21 -28.14
C ASP A 108 20.99 6.05 -28.45
N PRO A 109 21.35 5.11 -29.33
CA PRO A 109 20.47 3.99 -29.69
C PRO A 109 20.17 3.12 -28.48
N THR A 110 21.00 3.22 -27.42
CA THR A 110 20.75 2.58 -26.13
C THR A 110 19.60 3.26 -25.36
N ASN A 111 19.31 4.54 -25.59
CA ASN A 111 18.26 5.25 -24.87
C ASN A 111 16.85 4.74 -25.23
N LYS A 112 16.59 4.32 -26.48
CA LYS A 112 15.32 3.69 -26.85
C LYS A 112 15.21 2.24 -26.38
N GLN A 113 16.34 1.53 -26.29
CA GLN A 113 16.39 0.19 -25.71
C GLN A 113 16.37 0.24 -24.18
N HIS A 114 16.98 1.25 -23.55
CA HIS A 114 16.86 1.48 -22.11
C HIS A 114 15.44 1.85 -21.68
N LEU A 115 14.72 2.65 -22.45
CA LEU A 115 13.30 2.93 -22.17
C LEU A 115 12.42 1.67 -22.33
N LYS A 116 12.82 0.68 -23.16
CA LYS A 116 12.16 -0.63 -23.25
C LYS A 116 12.56 -1.59 -22.13
N ALA A 117 13.69 -1.35 -21.48
CA ALA A 117 14.25 -2.21 -20.42
C ALA A 117 14.23 -1.57 -19.03
N MET A 118 13.65 -0.38 -18.87
CA MET A 118 13.42 0.17 -17.53
C MET A 118 12.34 -0.66 -16.84
N PRO A 119 12.66 -1.30 -15.70
CA PRO A 119 11.64 -1.98 -14.93
C PRO A 119 10.70 -0.90 -14.42
N PHE A 120 9.44 -1.07 -14.73
CA PHE A 120 8.42 -0.24 -14.13
C PHE A 120 8.30 -0.65 -12.66
N GLN A 121 8.51 0.31 -11.77
CA GLN A 121 8.26 0.17 -10.35
C GLN A 121 7.08 1.05 -9.96
N LEU A 122 6.39 0.63 -8.93
CA LEU A 122 5.36 1.46 -8.30
C LEU A 122 6.01 2.72 -7.74
N LEU A 123 5.41 3.87 -8.03
CA LEU A 123 5.89 5.18 -7.57
C LEU A 123 4.87 5.91 -6.68
N ALA A 124 3.59 5.73 -6.96
CA ALA A 124 2.49 6.25 -6.18
C ALA A 124 1.26 5.33 -6.36
N PRO A 125 1.34 4.09 -5.87
CA PRO A 125 0.20 3.17 -5.92
C PRO A 125 -0.94 3.72 -5.05
N TYR A 126 -2.17 3.57 -5.55
CA TYR A 126 -3.34 4.17 -4.91
C TYR A 126 -4.49 3.16 -4.80
N GLY A 127 -5.40 3.11 -5.77
CA GLY A 127 -6.50 2.15 -5.81
C GLY A 127 -6.06 0.75 -6.24
N MET A 128 -6.71 -0.24 -5.69
CA MET A 128 -6.39 -1.65 -5.91
C MET A 128 -7.66 -2.49 -5.99
N ALA A 129 -7.60 -3.56 -6.79
CA ALA A 129 -8.62 -4.59 -6.80
C ALA A 129 -8.02 -5.94 -7.25
N VAL A 130 -8.71 -7.03 -6.96
CA VAL A 130 -8.34 -8.38 -7.39
C VAL A 130 -9.43 -8.93 -8.30
N ASN A 131 -9.06 -9.47 -9.46
CA ASN A 131 -10.01 -10.11 -10.39
C ASN A 131 -10.34 -11.54 -9.97
N SER A 132 -11.23 -12.21 -10.73
CA SER A 132 -11.66 -13.60 -10.47
C SER A 132 -10.51 -14.61 -10.49
N LYS A 133 -9.41 -14.32 -11.21
CA LYS A 133 -8.21 -15.16 -11.32
C LYS A 133 -7.26 -14.98 -10.15
N GLY A 134 -7.53 -14.05 -9.23
CA GLY A 134 -6.66 -13.74 -8.10
C GLY A 134 -5.48 -12.82 -8.45
N GLU A 135 -5.49 -12.18 -9.63
CA GLU A 135 -4.50 -11.19 -10.05
C GLU A 135 -4.81 -9.84 -9.39
N LEU A 136 -3.78 -9.21 -8.83
CA LEU A 136 -3.87 -7.91 -8.18
C LEU A 136 -3.62 -6.77 -9.19
N PHE A 137 -4.58 -5.89 -9.34
CA PHE A 137 -4.50 -4.68 -10.16
C PHE A 137 -4.24 -3.48 -9.26
N VAL A 138 -3.25 -2.66 -9.62
CA VAL A 138 -2.81 -1.50 -8.83
C VAL A 138 -2.74 -0.28 -9.74
N ALA A 139 -3.55 0.72 -9.45
CA ALA A 139 -3.47 2.03 -10.11
C ALA A 139 -2.26 2.80 -9.57
N ASP A 140 -1.35 3.21 -10.44
CA ASP A 140 -0.23 4.07 -10.06
C ASP A 140 -0.39 5.46 -10.67
N GLN A 141 -0.67 6.43 -9.81
CA GLN A 141 -0.95 7.81 -10.21
C GLN A 141 0.25 8.48 -10.89
N LYS A 142 1.47 8.19 -10.42
CA LYS A 142 2.68 8.84 -10.89
C LYS A 142 3.25 8.20 -12.15
N VAL A 143 3.13 6.88 -12.27
CA VAL A 143 3.45 6.16 -13.51
C VAL A 143 2.38 6.42 -14.56
N GLY A 144 1.12 6.65 -14.17
CA GLY A 144 -0.02 6.78 -15.06
C GLY A 144 -0.33 5.48 -15.78
N ALA A 145 -0.37 4.37 -15.03
CA ALA A 145 -0.58 3.02 -15.56
C ALA A 145 -1.23 2.14 -14.49
N ILE A 146 -1.73 0.98 -14.89
CA ILE A 146 -2.21 -0.05 -13.97
C ILE A 146 -1.24 -1.22 -14.02
N PHE A 147 -0.67 -1.57 -12.88
CA PHE A 147 0.14 -2.77 -12.72
C PHE A 147 -0.76 -3.96 -12.43
N VAL A 148 -0.48 -5.09 -13.07
CA VAL A 148 -1.20 -6.35 -12.87
C VAL A 148 -0.21 -7.38 -12.35
N PHE A 149 -0.36 -7.79 -11.09
CA PHE A 149 0.51 -8.75 -10.43
C PHE A 149 -0.16 -10.10 -10.31
N ASN A 150 0.54 -11.15 -10.67
CA ASN A 150 0.22 -12.48 -10.18
C ASN A 150 0.59 -12.56 -8.71
N THR A 151 -0.38 -12.82 -7.83
CA THR A 151 -0.14 -12.78 -6.37
C THR A 151 0.70 -13.95 -5.84
N GLU A 152 0.89 -15.01 -6.64
CA GLU A 152 1.69 -16.19 -6.28
C GLU A 152 3.12 -16.08 -6.82
N THR A 153 3.28 -15.84 -8.16
CA THR A 153 4.59 -15.81 -8.83
C THR A 153 5.27 -14.46 -8.74
N LYS A 154 4.53 -13.39 -8.41
CA LYS A 154 4.95 -11.97 -8.42
C LYS A 154 5.26 -11.42 -9.81
N ASP A 155 4.96 -12.17 -10.86
CA ASP A 155 5.06 -11.64 -12.20
C ASP A 155 4.17 -10.43 -12.37
N ALA A 156 4.68 -9.41 -13.05
CA ALA A 156 3.99 -8.16 -13.27
C ALA A 156 3.77 -7.91 -14.77
N GLN A 157 2.57 -7.45 -15.09
CA GLN A 157 2.21 -6.91 -16.40
C GLN A 157 1.78 -5.47 -16.25
N LEU A 158 1.68 -4.75 -17.34
CA LEU A 158 1.32 -3.34 -17.32
C LEU A 158 0.25 -3.05 -18.37
N ILE A 159 -0.84 -2.45 -17.93
CA ILE A 159 -1.79 -1.74 -18.81
C ILE A 159 -1.24 -0.33 -18.96
N ALA A 160 -0.50 -0.11 -20.06
CA ALA A 160 0.33 1.07 -20.23
C ALA A 160 -0.45 2.23 -20.84
N ASN A 161 -0.14 3.43 -20.36
CA ASN A 161 -0.64 4.66 -20.95
C ASN A 161 -0.15 4.83 -22.40
N GLY A 162 -1.05 5.23 -23.28
CA GLY A 162 -0.77 5.47 -24.70
C GLY A 162 -0.69 4.21 -25.57
N ARG A 163 -0.70 3.01 -24.99
CA ARG A 163 -0.74 1.73 -25.70
C ARG A 163 -2.08 1.03 -25.53
N ASP A 164 -2.46 0.78 -24.27
CA ASP A 164 -3.64 -0.02 -23.92
C ASP A 164 -4.83 0.87 -23.53
N ALA A 165 -4.54 2.03 -22.96
CA ALA A 165 -5.51 3.05 -22.59
C ALA A 165 -4.86 4.43 -22.62
N SER A 166 -5.65 5.50 -22.37
CA SER A 166 -5.12 6.84 -22.16
C SER A 166 -5.46 7.23 -20.73
N PHE A 167 -4.45 7.38 -19.88
CA PHE A 167 -4.60 7.78 -18.49
C PHE A 167 -3.95 9.14 -18.23
N ALA A 168 -4.51 9.91 -17.29
CA ALA A 168 -3.88 11.12 -16.79
C ALA A 168 -3.67 11.11 -15.27
N TRP A 169 -4.63 10.53 -14.52
CA TRP A 169 -4.54 10.38 -13.08
C TRP A 169 -5.44 9.24 -12.63
N VAL A 170 -4.89 8.01 -12.69
CA VAL A 170 -5.63 6.78 -12.35
C VAL A 170 -5.80 6.71 -10.84
N ASN A 171 -7.04 6.51 -10.37
CA ASN A 171 -7.34 6.47 -8.94
C ASN A 171 -7.86 5.10 -8.50
N GLY A 172 -9.15 4.88 -8.60
CA GLY A 172 -9.84 3.68 -8.15
C GLY A 172 -9.92 2.60 -9.21
N ILE A 173 -9.97 1.36 -8.76
CA ILE A 173 -10.21 0.16 -9.58
C ILE A 173 -11.25 -0.69 -8.87
N ALA A 174 -12.22 -1.22 -9.60
CA ALA A 174 -13.15 -2.24 -9.12
C ALA A 174 -13.49 -3.21 -10.25
N PHE A 175 -13.86 -4.44 -9.90
CA PHE A 175 -14.32 -5.47 -10.82
C PHE A 175 -15.77 -5.85 -10.53
N ASP A 176 -16.51 -6.24 -11.55
CA ASP A 176 -17.74 -6.99 -11.40
C ASP A 176 -17.49 -8.50 -11.52
N ASP A 177 -18.55 -9.28 -11.43
CA ASP A 177 -18.53 -10.74 -11.51
C ASP A 177 -18.26 -11.30 -12.92
N ASP A 178 -18.36 -10.46 -13.95
CA ASP A 178 -17.99 -10.75 -15.34
C ASP A 178 -16.52 -10.39 -15.65
N ASP A 179 -15.73 -10.00 -14.64
CA ASP A 179 -14.37 -9.46 -14.77
C ASP A 179 -14.30 -8.18 -15.64
N ARG A 180 -15.39 -7.40 -15.73
CA ARG A 180 -15.29 -6.05 -16.28
C ARG A 180 -14.62 -5.16 -15.22
N MET A 181 -13.62 -4.40 -15.64
CA MET A 181 -12.87 -3.51 -14.75
C MET A 181 -13.35 -2.07 -14.93
N PHE A 182 -13.68 -1.43 -13.82
CA PHE A 182 -14.09 -0.03 -13.74
C PHE A 182 -12.94 0.78 -13.14
N VAL A 183 -12.47 1.81 -13.87
CA VAL A 183 -11.30 2.60 -13.50
C VAL A 183 -11.62 4.09 -13.52
N THR A 184 -11.40 4.77 -12.42
CA THR A 184 -11.57 6.22 -12.32
C THR A 184 -10.30 6.96 -12.75
N ASP A 185 -10.46 8.03 -13.52
CA ASP A 185 -9.39 8.96 -13.89
C ASP A 185 -9.83 10.39 -13.52
N GLY A 186 -9.36 10.86 -12.36
CA GLY A 186 -9.78 12.13 -11.79
C GLY A 186 -9.44 13.31 -12.67
N LYS A 187 -8.26 13.34 -13.28
CA LYS A 187 -7.84 14.45 -14.14
C LYS A 187 -8.61 14.50 -15.46
N LEU A 188 -8.94 13.36 -16.05
CA LEU A 188 -9.77 13.29 -17.25
C LEU A 188 -11.27 13.25 -16.95
N LYS A 189 -11.64 13.32 -15.67
CA LYS A 189 -13.03 13.41 -15.17
C LYS A 189 -13.91 12.32 -15.75
N ARG A 190 -13.49 11.08 -15.60
CA ARG A 190 -14.20 9.95 -16.21
C ARG A 190 -14.08 8.65 -15.45
N LEU A 191 -15.01 7.76 -15.72
CA LEU A 191 -14.93 6.34 -15.43
C LEU A 191 -14.70 5.61 -16.75
N LEU A 192 -13.64 4.78 -16.80
CA LEU A 192 -13.35 3.86 -17.90
C LEU A 192 -13.89 2.48 -17.57
N VAL A 193 -14.41 1.79 -18.59
CA VAL A 193 -14.85 0.40 -18.49
C VAL A 193 -13.98 -0.45 -19.41
N PHE A 194 -13.39 -1.49 -18.84
CA PHE A 194 -12.58 -2.46 -19.56
C PHE A 194 -13.30 -3.82 -19.60
N ASP A 195 -13.09 -4.55 -20.68
CA ASP A 195 -13.51 -5.95 -20.76
C ASP A 195 -12.55 -6.88 -19.98
N LYS A 196 -12.91 -8.16 -19.87
CA LYS A 196 -12.08 -9.19 -19.22
C LYS A 196 -10.70 -9.42 -19.85
N ASN A 197 -10.41 -8.82 -21.02
CA ASN A 197 -9.12 -8.89 -21.69
C ASN A 197 -8.33 -7.57 -21.51
N ASN A 198 -8.73 -6.74 -20.57
CA ASN A 198 -8.12 -5.44 -20.25
C ASN A 198 -8.16 -4.44 -21.43
N LYS A 199 -9.20 -4.50 -22.26
CA LYS A 199 -9.43 -3.53 -23.33
C LYS A 199 -10.53 -2.56 -22.93
N VAL A 200 -10.31 -1.27 -23.15
CA VAL A 200 -11.34 -0.23 -22.96
C VAL A 200 -12.49 -0.48 -23.93
N VAL A 201 -13.67 -0.66 -23.40
CA VAL A 201 -14.91 -0.89 -24.18
C VAL A 201 -15.89 0.26 -24.07
N ASP A 202 -15.84 1.03 -22.96
CA ASP A 202 -16.73 2.20 -22.76
C ASP A 202 -16.13 3.21 -21.78
N GLN A 203 -16.78 4.38 -21.62
CA GLN A 203 -16.41 5.40 -20.66
C GLN A 203 -17.59 6.31 -20.31
N ILE A 204 -17.64 6.76 -19.06
CA ILE A 204 -18.55 7.82 -18.60
C ILE A 204 -17.74 9.09 -18.37
N ARG A 205 -18.16 10.21 -18.93
CA ARG A 205 -17.54 11.54 -18.74
C ARG A 205 -18.50 12.57 -18.17
N GLU A 206 -19.78 12.42 -18.44
CA GLU A 206 -20.79 13.37 -18.01
C GLU A 206 -21.06 13.23 -16.52
N GLY A 207 -21.23 14.38 -15.85
CA GLY A 207 -21.62 14.43 -14.45
C GLY A 207 -20.52 14.18 -13.43
N LEU A 208 -19.26 13.89 -13.84
CA LEU A 208 -18.11 13.70 -12.95
C LEU A 208 -17.18 14.91 -12.97
N ILE A 209 -16.70 15.31 -11.77
CA ILE A 209 -15.77 16.45 -11.58
C ILE A 209 -14.37 15.95 -11.20
N ASP A 210 -14.25 15.03 -10.23
CA ASP A 210 -13.01 14.44 -9.78
C ASP A 210 -13.27 13.04 -9.21
N PRO A 211 -13.51 12.03 -10.08
CA PRO A 211 -13.79 10.68 -9.64
C PRO A 211 -12.54 10.02 -9.05
N VAL A 212 -12.67 9.48 -7.82
CA VAL A 212 -11.56 8.86 -7.07
C VAL A 212 -11.88 7.41 -6.71
N GLY A 213 -12.64 7.15 -5.65
CA GLY A 213 -13.02 5.81 -5.25
C GLY A 213 -14.07 5.20 -6.18
N VAL A 214 -14.03 3.88 -6.37
CA VAL A 214 -15.04 3.14 -7.13
C VAL A 214 -15.29 1.80 -6.46
N ALA A 215 -16.57 1.39 -6.40
CA ALA A 215 -16.99 0.07 -5.95
C ALA A 215 -18.12 -0.43 -6.86
N VAL A 216 -18.27 -1.75 -6.96
CA VAL A 216 -19.30 -2.39 -7.79
C VAL A 216 -20.15 -3.31 -6.93
N ASP A 217 -21.44 -3.06 -6.95
CA ASP A 217 -22.46 -3.95 -6.45
C ASP A 217 -22.88 -4.87 -7.59
N THR A 218 -22.39 -6.10 -7.56
CA THR A 218 -22.65 -7.08 -8.63
C THR A 218 -24.07 -7.63 -8.58
N GLU A 219 -24.66 -7.69 -7.40
CA GLU A 219 -26.02 -8.21 -7.20
C GLU A 219 -27.07 -7.24 -7.78
N ASN A 220 -26.97 -5.95 -7.47
CA ASN A 220 -27.91 -4.92 -7.94
C ASN A 220 -27.45 -4.23 -9.24
N ARG A 221 -26.34 -4.68 -9.83
CA ARG A 221 -25.74 -4.15 -11.07
C ARG A 221 -25.55 -2.63 -11.00
N GLN A 222 -24.81 -2.16 -9.95
CA GLN A 222 -24.58 -0.74 -9.72
C GLN A 222 -23.09 -0.47 -9.55
N VAL A 223 -22.64 0.67 -10.09
CA VAL A 223 -21.29 1.18 -9.92
C VAL A 223 -21.35 2.48 -9.13
N TYR A 224 -20.70 2.49 -7.99
CA TYR A 224 -20.59 3.64 -7.10
C TYR A 224 -19.27 4.35 -7.35
N VAL A 225 -19.30 5.64 -7.62
CA VAL A 225 -18.11 6.47 -7.89
C VAL A 225 -18.09 7.63 -6.90
N VAL A 226 -17.06 7.72 -6.09
CA VAL A 226 -16.82 8.88 -5.23
C VAL A 226 -16.31 10.01 -6.10
N ASP A 227 -17.09 11.08 -6.22
CA ASP A 227 -16.72 12.32 -6.89
C ASP A 227 -16.26 13.34 -5.85
N THR A 228 -14.96 13.31 -5.56
CA THR A 228 -14.34 14.03 -4.44
C THR A 228 -14.58 15.53 -4.47
N GLN A 229 -14.46 16.17 -5.63
CA GLN A 229 -14.68 17.62 -5.75
C GLN A 229 -16.17 18.00 -5.82
N ALA A 230 -17.04 17.04 -6.11
CA ALA A 230 -18.48 17.25 -6.05
C ALA A 230 -19.05 17.08 -4.63
N ASP A 231 -18.25 16.52 -3.70
CA ASP A 231 -18.67 16.10 -2.36
C ASP A 231 -19.88 15.13 -2.42
N GLN A 232 -19.85 14.16 -3.35
CA GLN A 232 -20.93 13.20 -3.61
C GLN A 232 -20.41 11.83 -4.00
N VAL A 233 -21.27 10.82 -3.85
CA VAL A 233 -21.12 9.52 -4.52
C VAL A 233 -22.14 9.46 -5.65
N VAL A 234 -21.67 9.22 -6.87
CA VAL A 234 -22.51 9.06 -8.06
C VAL A 234 -22.72 7.57 -8.32
N VAL A 235 -23.97 7.15 -8.45
CA VAL A 235 -24.33 5.75 -8.68
C VAL A 235 -24.81 5.57 -10.11
N PHE A 236 -24.14 4.70 -10.84
CA PHE A 236 -24.47 4.34 -12.20
C PHE A 236 -25.03 2.92 -12.28
N ASP A 237 -25.87 2.68 -13.26
CA ASP A 237 -26.24 1.34 -13.68
C ASP A 237 -25.04 0.69 -14.40
N ALA A 238 -24.63 -0.50 -13.98
CA ALA A 238 -23.41 -1.14 -14.46
C ALA A 238 -23.47 -1.58 -15.93
N ASP A 239 -24.65 -1.77 -16.48
CA ASP A 239 -24.84 -2.25 -17.84
C ASP A 239 -25.10 -1.11 -18.82
N SER A 240 -26.02 -0.22 -18.50
CA SER A 240 -26.36 0.94 -19.36
C SER A 240 -25.44 2.13 -19.16
N LEU A 241 -24.64 2.15 -18.09
CA LEU A 241 -23.74 3.22 -17.67
C LEU A 241 -24.44 4.58 -17.44
N LYS A 242 -25.76 4.55 -17.20
CA LYS A 242 -26.55 5.76 -16.91
C LYS A 242 -26.54 6.05 -15.42
N GLU A 243 -26.46 7.34 -15.08
CA GLU A 243 -26.62 7.79 -13.70
C GLU A 243 -28.01 7.40 -13.17
N LYS A 244 -28.05 6.72 -12.03
CA LYS A 244 -29.27 6.33 -11.32
C LYS A 244 -29.63 7.33 -10.24
N ARG A 245 -28.65 7.72 -9.41
CA ARG A 245 -28.81 8.63 -8.28
C ARG A 245 -27.48 9.15 -7.78
N ARG A 246 -27.55 10.06 -6.83
CA ARG A 246 -26.39 10.55 -6.06
C ARG A 246 -26.66 10.41 -4.59
N ILE A 247 -25.62 10.06 -3.82
CA ILE A 247 -25.59 10.07 -2.37
C ILE A 247 -24.79 11.30 -1.95
N GLY A 248 -25.32 12.05 -1.00
CA GLY A 248 -24.69 13.29 -0.54
C GLY A 248 -25.36 14.54 -1.10
N THR A 249 -25.24 15.64 -0.36
CA THR A 249 -25.95 16.89 -0.63
C THR A 249 -25.20 17.82 -1.59
N GLY A 250 -23.89 17.61 -1.77
CA GLY A 250 -23.02 18.43 -2.60
C GLY A 250 -22.79 19.86 -2.06
N GLY A 251 -21.53 20.26 -1.98
CA GLY A 251 -21.16 21.66 -1.77
C GLY A 251 -21.35 22.28 -0.39
N LYS A 252 -21.80 21.52 0.62
CA LYS A 252 -21.92 21.97 2.00
C LYS A 252 -20.84 21.32 2.88
N ARG A 253 -19.61 21.75 2.69
CA ARG A 253 -18.45 21.21 3.40
C ARG A 253 -18.48 21.56 4.90
N HIS A 254 -17.92 20.67 5.73
CA HIS A 254 -17.71 20.84 7.17
C HIS A 254 -18.99 20.88 8.04
N GLU A 255 -20.10 20.36 7.55
CA GLU A 255 -21.27 20.14 8.39
C GLU A 255 -21.30 18.72 8.96
N LEU A 256 -20.53 18.49 10.02
CA LEU A 256 -20.33 17.15 10.63
C LEU A 256 -21.62 16.46 11.12
N ASN A 257 -22.66 17.23 11.43
CA ASN A 257 -23.89 16.69 12.02
C ASN A 257 -24.95 16.30 11.00
N THR A 258 -24.75 16.60 9.71
CA THR A 258 -25.71 16.30 8.67
C THR A 258 -25.19 15.13 7.84
N PRO A 259 -25.87 13.98 7.83
CA PRO A 259 -25.50 12.84 6.97
C PRO A 259 -25.46 13.23 5.49
N GLY A 260 -24.48 12.72 4.79
CA GLY A 260 -24.27 13.01 3.38
C GLY A 260 -23.70 14.41 3.06
N ASN A 261 -23.38 15.23 4.05
CA ASN A 261 -22.62 16.48 3.84
C ASN A 261 -21.13 16.17 3.83
N PHE A 262 -20.68 15.50 2.78
CA PHE A 262 -19.28 15.13 2.63
C PHE A 262 -18.35 16.34 2.49
N SER A 263 -17.09 16.13 2.87
CA SER A 263 -16.00 17.06 2.62
C SER A 263 -14.81 16.31 2.08
N LEU A 264 -14.59 16.39 0.77
CA LEU A 264 -13.57 15.66 0.01
C LEU A 264 -13.58 14.15 0.35
N PRO A 265 -14.70 13.44 0.13
CA PRO A 265 -14.74 11.99 0.28
C PRO A 265 -13.76 11.35 -0.69
N THR A 266 -13.12 10.23 -0.32
CA THR A 266 -12.06 9.66 -1.15
C THR A 266 -12.32 8.22 -1.59
N PHE A 267 -12.52 7.30 -0.66
CA PHE A 267 -12.69 5.89 -0.97
C PHE A 267 -14.08 5.38 -0.57
N ILE A 268 -14.41 4.23 -1.12
CA ILE A 268 -15.70 3.58 -0.93
C ILE A 268 -15.52 2.07 -0.86
N ALA A 269 -16.26 1.41 0.00
CA ALA A 269 -16.34 -0.05 0.07
C ALA A 269 -17.79 -0.48 0.23
N LEU A 270 -18.08 -1.72 -0.13
CA LEU A 270 -19.36 -2.37 0.10
C LEU A 270 -19.16 -3.56 1.05
N ASP A 271 -20.14 -3.80 1.91
CA ASP A 271 -20.19 -5.05 2.66
C ASP A 271 -21.01 -6.12 1.90
N LYS A 272 -21.13 -7.30 2.48
CA LYS A 272 -21.91 -8.42 1.91
C LYS A 272 -23.42 -8.16 1.78
N ASP A 273 -23.93 -7.18 2.51
CA ASP A 273 -25.33 -6.77 2.49
C ASP A 273 -25.54 -5.55 1.55
N ASN A 274 -24.50 -5.19 0.78
CA ASN A 274 -24.42 -4.05 -0.13
C ASN A 274 -24.58 -2.69 0.57
N ASN A 275 -24.29 -2.61 1.87
CA ASN A 275 -24.16 -1.31 2.53
C ASN A 275 -22.92 -0.60 2.04
N VAL A 276 -23.03 0.70 1.87
CA VAL A 276 -22.04 1.58 1.26
C VAL A 276 -21.28 2.33 2.34
N TYR A 277 -19.99 2.11 2.44
CA TYR A 277 -19.09 2.75 3.38
C TYR A 277 -18.24 3.79 2.67
N VAL A 278 -18.28 5.05 3.10
CA VAL A 278 -17.57 6.17 2.46
C VAL A 278 -16.64 6.82 3.47
N THR A 279 -15.36 6.97 3.12
CA THR A 279 -14.44 7.81 3.89
C THR A 279 -14.68 9.28 3.56
N ASP A 280 -15.21 10.01 4.52
CA ASP A 280 -15.42 11.45 4.47
C ASP A 280 -14.21 12.16 5.08
N THR A 281 -13.15 12.25 4.25
CA THR A 281 -11.77 12.48 4.65
C THR A 281 -11.58 13.76 5.46
N MET A 282 -12.10 14.89 5.01
CA MET A 282 -11.92 16.18 5.70
C MET A 282 -12.93 16.40 6.82
N ASN A 283 -13.89 15.51 7.00
CA ASN A 283 -14.77 15.44 8.16
C ASN A 283 -14.32 14.37 9.17
N TYR A 284 -13.19 13.66 8.90
CA TYR A 284 -12.58 12.70 9.81
C TYR A 284 -13.52 11.58 10.27
N ARG A 285 -14.34 11.06 9.34
CA ARG A 285 -15.36 10.05 9.63
C ARG A 285 -15.52 9.04 8.50
N VAL A 286 -16.21 7.96 8.82
CA VAL A 286 -16.82 7.04 7.88
C VAL A 286 -18.32 7.20 7.96
N GLU A 287 -19.01 7.36 6.85
CA GLU A 287 -20.47 7.31 6.76
C GLU A 287 -20.92 6.02 6.09
N ILE A 288 -22.03 5.47 6.57
CA ILE A 288 -22.59 4.20 6.12
C ILE A 288 -24.02 4.45 5.62
N PHE A 289 -24.28 3.97 4.40
CA PHE A 289 -25.59 4.06 3.74
C PHE A 289 -26.04 2.66 3.32
N ASP A 290 -27.35 2.49 3.15
CA ASP A 290 -27.88 1.29 2.50
C ASP A 290 -27.68 1.35 0.96
N ALA A 291 -28.04 0.25 0.27
CA ALA A 291 -27.94 0.16 -1.18
C ALA A 291 -28.81 1.20 -1.92
N ASP A 292 -29.84 1.74 -1.30
CA ASP A 292 -30.67 2.79 -1.87
C ASP A 292 -30.14 4.20 -1.63
N GLY A 293 -29.11 4.34 -0.78
CA GLY A 293 -28.46 5.60 -0.43
C GLY A 293 -29.05 6.27 0.81
N ASN A 294 -29.86 5.56 1.61
CA ASN A 294 -30.35 6.06 2.87
C ASN A 294 -29.26 5.93 3.95
N PHE A 295 -29.11 6.96 4.77
CA PHE A 295 -28.13 6.96 5.84
C PHE A 295 -28.47 5.91 6.91
N ILE A 296 -27.48 5.12 7.31
CA ILE A 296 -27.59 4.14 8.39
C ILE A 296 -26.91 4.67 9.65
N SER A 297 -25.59 4.95 9.56
CA SER A 297 -24.79 5.38 10.71
C SER A 297 -23.49 6.05 10.27
N GLN A 298 -22.77 6.60 11.24
CA GLN A 298 -21.42 7.13 11.01
C GLN A 298 -20.57 6.93 12.26
N PHE A 299 -19.26 6.86 12.06
CA PHE A 299 -18.30 6.86 13.16
C PHE A 299 -17.02 7.59 12.78
N GLY A 300 -16.23 7.92 13.78
CA GLY A 300 -14.96 8.60 13.63
C GLY A 300 -14.99 10.01 14.25
N LYS A 301 -13.81 10.50 14.53
CA LYS A 301 -13.55 11.84 15.07
C LYS A 301 -12.12 12.22 14.79
N HIS A 302 -11.82 13.50 14.73
CA HIS A 302 -10.46 14.00 14.53
C HIS A 302 -9.57 13.75 15.76
N CYS A 303 -8.45 13.09 15.58
CA CYS A 303 -7.27 13.08 16.46
C CYS A 303 -6.07 12.38 15.78
N ASP A 304 -4.91 12.47 16.42
CA ASP A 304 -3.64 11.95 15.89
C ASP A 304 -3.26 10.58 16.51
N GLY A 305 -4.24 9.76 16.86
CA GLY A 305 -3.98 8.48 17.52
C GLY A 305 -4.97 7.38 17.16
N PRO A 306 -4.76 6.18 17.73
CA PRO A 306 -5.65 5.04 17.50
C PRO A 306 -7.10 5.29 17.90
N GLY A 307 -8.04 4.78 17.11
CA GLY A 307 -9.47 4.89 17.34
C GLY A 307 -10.09 6.21 16.88
N CYS A 308 -9.32 7.06 16.23
CA CYS A 308 -9.81 8.23 15.52
C CYS A 308 -9.01 8.45 14.22
N PHE A 309 -9.28 9.53 13.51
CA PHE A 309 -8.72 9.79 12.19
C PHE A 309 -8.02 11.16 12.14
N ALA A 310 -6.83 11.16 11.50
CA ALA A 310 -6.13 12.38 11.13
C ALA A 310 -6.38 12.74 9.66
N HIS A 311 -6.45 11.75 8.76
CA HIS A 311 -6.76 11.93 7.34
C HIS A 311 -7.20 10.60 6.69
N PRO A 312 -8.36 10.02 7.08
CA PRO A 312 -8.77 8.71 6.60
C PRO A 312 -8.95 8.70 5.08
N LYS A 313 -8.41 7.68 4.42
CA LYS A 313 -8.53 7.48 2.97
C LYS A 313 -9.08 6.10 2.63
N GLY A 314 -8.18 5.13 2.39
CA GLY A 314 -8.58 3.78 2.00
C GLY A 314 -9.55 3.13 2.98
N ILE A 315 -10.56 2.44 2.45
CA ILE A 315 -11.55 1.71 3.25
C ILE A 315 -11.84 0.37 2.58
N ALA A 316 -12.01 -0.66 3.41
CA ALA A 316 -12.43 -2.00 2.98
C ALA A 316 -13.24 -2.66 4.09
N VAL A 317 -14.05 -3.66 3.75
CA VAL A 317 -14.80 -4.47 4.72
C VAL A 317 -14.40 -5.92 4.54
N ASP A 318 -14.09 -6.62 5.65
CA ASP A 318 -13.74 -8.05 5.64
C ASP A 318 -14.99 -8.95 5.70
N SER A 319 -14.78 -10.26 5.62
CA SER A 319 -15.89 -11.23 5.61
C SER A 319 -16.67 -11.31 6.92
N ASP A 320 -16.07 -10.89 8.04
CA ASP A 320 -16.72 -10.83 9.36
C ASP A 320 -17.47 -9.50 9.56
N GLY A 321 -17.34 -8.55 8.60
CA GLY A 321 -18.00 -7.25 8.60
C GLY A 321 -17.24 -6.17 9.38
N HIS A 322 -15.95 -6.36 9.62
CA HIS A 322 -15.12 -5.31 10.20
C HIS A 322 -14.71 -4.29 9.14
N VAL A 323 -14.69 -3.03 9.54
CA VAL A 323 -14.35 -1.90 8.67
C VAL A 323 -12.88 -1.53 8.85
N TRP A 324 -12.10 -1.66 7.79
CA TRP A 324 -10.68 -1.36 7.77
C TRP A 324 -10.44 -0.01 7.12
N VAL A 325 -9.76 0.90 7.84
CA VAL A 325 -9.49 2.26 7.36
C VAL A 325 -8.00 2.54 7.40
N ALA A 326 -7.47 2.98 6.27
CA ALA A 326 -6.10 3.44 6.11
C ALA A 326 -6.01 4.94 6.35
N ASP A 327 -5.07 5.37 7.20
CA ASP A 327 -4.84 6.78 7.49
C ASP A 327 -3.36 7.15 7.26
N PRO A 328 -3.03 7.85 6.17
CA PRO A 328 -1.66 8.20 5.81
C PRO A 328 -0.98 9.20 6.73
N MET A 329 -1.71 9.94 7.55
CA MET A 329 -1.13 10.91 8.47
C MET A 329 -0.60 10.28 9.75
N ILE A 330 -1.15 9.13 10.13
CA ILE A 330 -0.69 8.38 11.30
C ILE A 330 -0.05 7.04 10.92
N ASP A 331 -0.01 6.71 9.61
CA ASP A 331 0.55 5.49 9.04
C ASP A 331 0.03 4.21 9.74
N LEU A 332 -1.27 4.17 9.97
CA LEU A 332 -1.96 3.04 10.59
C LEU A 332 -3.08 2.51 9.69
N LEU A 333 -3.19 1.19 9.66
CA LEU A 333 -4.39 0.51 9.21
C LEU A 333 -5.18 0.10 10.46
N GLN A 334 -6.38 0.64 10.59
CA GLN A 334 -7.25 0.47 11.75
C GLN A 334 -8.46 -0.37 11.41
N ALA A 335 -8.79 -1.37 12.25
CA ALA A 335 -10.00 -2.18 12.13
C ALA A 335 -11.04 -1.76 13.16
N PHE A 336 -12.27 -1.57 12.73
CA PHE A 336 -13.40 -1.17 13.56
C PHE A 336 -14.56 -2.15 13.39
N ASN A 337 -15.44 -2.24 14.40
CA ASN A 337 -16.76 -2.83 14.20
C ASN A 337 -17.71 -1.81 13.52
N LYS A 338 -18.94 -2.24 13.23
CA LYS A 338 -19.96 -1.37 12.59
C LYS A 338 -20.38 -0.16 13.44
N ASP A 339 -20.14 -0.23 14.75
CA ASP A 339 -20.43 0.86 15.70
C ASP A 339 -19.26 1.84 15.83
N GLY A 340 -18.14 1.59 15.14
CA GLY A 340 -16.95 2.42 15.16
C GLY A 340 -16.04 2.20 16.37
N GLU A 341 -16.17 1.08 17.07
CA GLU A 341 -15.26 0.70 18.14
C GLU A 341 -13.99 0.07 17.52
N LEU A 342 -12.83 0.54 17.98
CA LEU A 342 -11.54 0.05 17.51
C LEU A 342 -11.32 -1.40 17.96
N LEU A 343 -11.10 -2.31 17.01
CA LEU A 343 -10.83 -3.72 17.25
C LEU A 343 -9.33 -4.04 17.17
N GLY A 344 -8.60 -3.38 16.29
CA GLY A 344 -7.20 -3.69 16.09
C GLY A 344 -6.46 -2.68 15.22
N LEU A 345 -5.14 -2.82 15.24
CA LEU A 345 -4.20 -1.97 14.53
C LEU A 345 -3.18 -2.82 13.79
N VAL A 346 -2.82 -2.40 12.58
CA VAL A 346 -1.71 -2.97 11.83
C VAL A 346 -0.80 -1.84 11.38
N GLY A 347 0.50 -2.05 11.50
CA GLY A 347 1.51 -1.14 11.01
C GLY A 347 2.04 -0.16 12.03
N GLY A 348 2.32 1.04 11.58
CA GLY A 348 3.02 2.12 12.26
C GLY A 348 4.03 2.73 11.31
N HIS A 349 4.48 3.95 11.59
CA HIS A 349 5.38 4.70 10.72
C HIS A 349 6.71 3.98 10.47
N GLY A 350 7.08 3.82 9.20
CA GLY A 350 8.37 3.27 8.78
C GLY A 350 8.34 2.62 7.39
N THR A 351 9.50 2.10 6.98
CA THR A 351 9.69 1.51 5.64
C THR A 351 9.99 0.01 5.67
N TYR A 352 10.05 -0.61 6.85
CA TYR A 352 10.22 -2.05 6.96
C TYR A 352 8.92 -2.79 6.62
N LEU A 353 9.02 -4.11 6.48
CA LEU A 353 7.85 -4.96 6.28
C LEU A 353 6.90 -4.84 7.47
N GLY A 354 5.62 -4.68 7.18
CA GLY A 354 4.59 -4.46 8.19
C GLY A 354 4.54 -3.07 8.80
N GLN A 355 5.40 -2.14 8.37
CA GLN A 355 5.31 -0.71 8.66
C GLN A 355 4.82 0.03 7.43
N PHE A 356 4.31 1.24 7.59
CA PHE A 356 3.77 2.06 6.52
C PHE A 356 4.44 3.43 6.46
N SER A 357 4.47 3.99 5.26
CA SER A 357 4.83 5.38 5.02
C SER A 357 3.97 5.92 3.88
N SER A 358 3.09 6.87 4.20
CA SER A 358 2.03 7.35 3.30
C SER A 358 1.09 6.23 2.85
N LEU A 359 0.41 5.61 3.80
CA LEU A 359 -0.57 4.54 3.60
C LEU A 359 -1.86 5.12 3.02
N ASP A 360 -2.06 5.05 1.71
CA ASP A 360 -3.24 5.64 1.07
C ASP A 360 -4.42 4.68 0.91
N GLY A 361 -4.19 3.49 0.38
CA GLY A 361 -5.26 2.56 0.03
C GLY A 361 -5.26 1.27 0.84
N VAL A 362 -6.44 0.70 1.00
CA VAL A 362 -6.64 -0.68 1.47
C VAL A 362 -7.69 -1.36 0.60
N TYR A 363 -7.48 -2.61 0.30
CA TYR A 363 -8.42 -3.49 -0.38
C TYR A 363 -8.39 -4.87 0.28
N ILE A 364 -9.55 -5.48 0.45
CA ILE A 364 -9.68 -6.85 1.00
C ILE A 364 -10.45 -7.68 -0.01
N ASP A 365 -9.88 -8.82 -0.38
CA ASP A 365 -10.53 -9.74 -1.31
C ASP A 365 -11.41 -10.79 -0.59
N LYS A 366 -12.15 -11.56 -1.37
CA LYS A 366 -13.03 -12.63 -0.88
C LYS A 366 -12.32 -13.74 -0.08
N ASN A 367 -10.98 -13.80 -0.15
CA ASN A 367 -10.15 -14.75 0.59
C ASN A 367 -9.52 -14.10 1.83
N ASN A 368 -10.02 -12.95 2.27
CA ASN A 368 -9.49 -12.19 3.41
C ASN A 368 -8.01 -11.80 3.26
N ARG A 369 -7.53 -11.66 2.01
CA ARG A 369 -6.22 -11.07 1.76
C ARG A 369 -6.37 -9.56 1.79
N ILE A 370 -5.64 -8.91 2.69
CA ILE A 370 -5.59 -7.46 2.84
C ILE A 370 -4.42 -6.94 2.01
N PHE A 371 -4.68 -6.01 1.11
CA PHE A 371 -3.68 -5.31 0.32
C PHE A 371 -3.66 -3.84 0.74
N THR A 372 -2.46 -3.29 0.96
CA THR A 372 -2.27 -1.88 1.34
C THR A 372 -1.36 -1.20 0.34
N SER A 373 -1.72 -0.02 -0.15
CA SER A 373 -0.88 0.77 -1.05
C SER A 373 -0.17 1.89 -0.30
N GLU A 374 1.13 2.03 -0.57
CA GLU A 374 2.00 3.03 0.06
C GLU A 374 2.72 3.85 -1.02
N GLN A 375 2.59 5.18 -0.97
CA GLN A 375 3.31 6.04 -1.92
C GLN A 375 4.82 6.02 -1.70
N TYR A 376 5.28 5.80 -0.49
CA TYR A 376 6.69 5.63 -0.17
C TYR A 376 6.91 4.33 0.62
N PRO A 377 7.78 3.44 0.18
CA PRO A 377 8.74 3.52 -0.95
C PRO A 377 8.15 3.22 -2.34
N GLY A 378 6.83 3.16 -2.52
CA GLY A 378 6.15 2.74 -3.74
C GLY A 378 5.98 1.23 -3.77
N ARG A 379 5.05 0.73 -2.94
CA ARG A 379 4.77 -0.72 -2.84
C ARG A 379 3.32 -0.99 -2.44
N VAL A 380 2.91 -2.22 -2.66
CA VAL A 380 1.72 -2.81 -2.05
C VAL A 380 2.18 -3.90 -1.11
N GLN A 381 1.73 -3.88 0.15
CA GLN A 381 1.93 -5.00 1.06
C GLN A 381 0.68 -5.87 1.12
N MET A 382 0.86 -7.17 1.30
CA MET A 382 -0.20 -8.14 1.42
C MET A 382 -0.15 -8.80 2.79
N PHE A 383 -1.33 -8.84 3.43
CA PHE A 383 -1.54 -9.51 4.71
C PHE A 383 -2.70 -10.50 4.55
N HIS A 384 -2.86 -11.35 5.53
CA HIS A 384 -4.01 -12.23 5.64
C HIS A 384 -4.77 -11.93 6.94
N TYR A 385 -6.04 -11.62 6.83
CA TYR A 385 -6.94 -11.50 7.98
C TYR A 385 -7.34 -12.91 8.44
N ILE A 386 -7.16 -13.17 9.73
CA ILE A 386 -7.51 -14.43 10.39
C ILE A 386 -8.92 -14.26 10.96
N THR A 387 -9.90 -14.88 10.32
CA THR A 387 -11.30 -14.83 10.74
C THR A 387 -11.52 -15.34 12.17
N ASP A 388 -12.66 -15.03 12.75
CA ASP A 388 -13.03 -15.51 14.08
C ASP A 388 -13.01 -17.05 14.14
N ALA A 389 -13.48 -17.72 13.09
CA ALA A 389 -13.47 -19.17 12.97
C ALA A 389 -12.04 -19.75 12.93
N GLU A 390 -11.15 -19.15 12.13
CA GLU A 390 -9.73 -19.54 12.03
C GLU A 390 -8.99 -19.28 13.35
N ALA A 391 -9.25 -18.16 14.01
CA ALA A 391 -8.63 -17.82 15.28
C ALA A 391 -9.01 -18.80 16.40
N GLU A 392 -10.26 -19.23 16.44
CA GLU A 392 -10.73 -20.23 17.41
C GLU A 392 -10.10 -21.61 17.13
N GLN A 393 -9.94 -21.98 15.87
CA GLN A 393 -9.25 -23.20 15.48
C GLN A 393 -7.77 -23.16 15.89
N LEU A 394 -7.06 -22.07 15.61
CA LEU A 394 -5.65 -21.88 16.02
C LEU A 394 -5.47 -21.94 17.53
N LYS A 395 -6.44 -21.43 18.29
CA LYS A 395 -6.44 -21.51 19.75
C LYS A 395 -6.56 -22.95 20.23
N LYS A 396 -7.50 -23.72 19.69
CA LYS A 396 -7.67 -25.14 20.00
C LYS A 396 -6.42 -25.96 19.68
N GLU A 397 -5.80 -25.71 18.53
CA GLU A 397 -4.55 -26.38 18.13
C GLU A 397 -3.40 -26.08 19.10
N LYS A 398 -3.23 -24.83 19.53
CA LYS A 398 -2.22 -24.44 20.52
C LYS A 398 -2.46 -25.06 21.87
N GLU A 399 -3.70 -25.17 22.32
CA GLU A 399 -4.07 -25.83 23.57
C GLU A 399 -3.80 -27.32 23.50
N ALA A 400 -4.12 -27.99 22.40
CA ALA A 400 -3.83 -29.41 22.18
C ALA A 400 -2.31 -29.69 22.19
N GLN A 401 -1.49 -28.85 21.53
CA GLN A 401 -0.03 -28.95 21.54
C GLN A 401 0.56 -28.77 22.95
N ARG A 402 0.03 -27.80 23.72
CA ARG A 402 0.44 -27.60 25.12
C ARG A 402 0.05 -28.76 26.02
N GLY A 403 -1.12 -29.37 25.80
CA GLY A 403 -1.59 -30.55 26.49
C GLY A 403 -0.69 -31.76 26.18
N GLY A 404 -0.37 -32.00 24.92
CA GLY A 404 0.54 -33.06 24.48
C GLY A 404 1.97 -32.92 25.02
N ALA A 405 2.51 -31.69 25.05
CA ALA A 405 3.84 -31.43 25.60
C ALA A 405 3.89 -31.67 27.14
N LYS A 406 2.81 -31.34 27.87
CA LYS A 406 2.71 -31.65 29.31
C LYS A 406 2.60 -33.15 29.55
N ALA A 407 1.87 -33.88 28.72
CA ALA A 407 1.76 -35.34 28.84
C ALA A 407 3.08 -36.05 28.50
N ALA A 408 3.83 -35.59 27.51
CA ALA A 408 5.15 -36.12 27.15
C ALA A 408 6.21 -35.89 28.24
N ASN A 409 6.14 -34.78 28.97
CA ASN A 409 7.04 -34.52 30.11
C ASN A 409 6.64 -35.26 31.41
N GLN A 410 5.44 -35.86 31.48
CA GLN A 410 4.95 -36.64 32.61
C GLN A 410 5.02 -38.15 32.35
N ALA A 411 5.50 -38.61 31.22
CA ALA A 411 5.74 -40.02 30.98
C ALA A 411 6.83 -40.52 31.95
N PRO A 412 6.59 -41.58 32.75
CA PRO A 412 7.59 -42.11 33.68
C PRO A 412 8.80 -42.58 32.90
N ALA A 413 10.00 -42.21 33.38
CA ALA A 413 11.25 -42.67 32.82
C ALA A 413 11.24 -44.20 32.75
N ALA A 414 11.52 -44.77 31.59
CA ALA A 414 11.67 -46.20 31.41
C ALA A 414 12.70 -46.73 32.42
N PRO A 415 12.45 -47.89 33.09
CA PRO A 415 13.40 -48.42 34.08
C PRO A 415 14.72 -48.72 33.38
N ALA A 416 15.80 -48.21 33.97
CA ALA A 416 17.15 -48.46 33.51
C ALA A 416 17.40 -49.97 33.48
N GLN A 417 17.64 -50.56 32.32
CA GLN A 417 18.11 -51.94 32.20
C GLN A 417 19.46 -52.01 32.84
N GLN A 418 19.54 -52.76 33.97
CA GLN A 418 20.77 -53.16 34.62
C GLN A 418 21.61 -53.96 33.61
N ALA A 419 22.75 -53.43 33.22
CA ALA A 419 23.75 -54.11 32.43
C ALA A 419 24.35 -55.25 33.37
N ALA A 420 24.06 -56.48 33.01
CA ALA A 420 24.70 -57.64 33.66
C ALA A 420 26.20 -57.61 33.39
N ALA A 421 26.97 -57.53 34.45
CA ALA A 421 28.42 -57.66 34.40
C ALA A 421 28.80 -59.12 34.03
N THR A 422 29.25 -59.33 32.83
CA THR A 422 29.88 -60.56 32.38
C THR A 422 31.35 -60.52 32.81
N THR A 423 31.70 -61.32 33.80
CA THR A 423 33.08 -61.61 34.24
C THR A 423 33.80 -62.38 33.12
N ALA A 424 34.88 -61.83 32.59
CA ALA A 424 35.81 -62.54 31.72
C ALA A 424 36.84 -63.38 32.58
N PRO A 425 37.21 -64.60 32.17
CA PRO A 425 38.20 -65.38 32.93
C PRO A 425 39.63 -64.91 32.54
N ALA A 426 40.49 -64.94 33.57
CA ALA A 426 41.91 -64.61 33.49
C ALA A 426 42.69 -65.60 32.60
N ALA A 427 43.43 -65.08 31.67
CA ALA A 427 44.42 -65.86 30.88
C ALA A 427 45.81 -65.77 31.56
N THR A 428 46.30 -66.88 31.95
CA THR A 428 47.64 -67.16 32.50
C THR A 428 48.73 -66.83 31.45
N ALA A 429 49.71 -66.07 31.91
CA ALA A 429 50.97 -65.84 31.21
C ALA A 429 51.85 -67.09 31.25
N LYS A 430 52.37 -67.51 30.09
CA LYS A 430 53.54 -68.38 30.01
C LYS A 430 54.66 -67.59 29.35
N THR A 431 55.69 -67.39 30.17
CA THR A 431 57.04 -67.01 29.73
C THR A 431 57.69 -68.20 29.06
N GLU A 432 58.30 -67.97 27.91
CA GLU A 432 59.33 -68.83 27.39
C GLU A 432 60.43 -68.02 26.74
N THR A 433 61.64 -68.29 27.25
CA THR A 433 62.93 -67.70 26.94
C THR A 433 63.63 -68.42 25.79
N ALA A 434 64.42 -67.68 25.03
CA ALA A 434 65.69 -67.98 24.38
C ALA A 434 65.75 -68.95 23.17
N LYS A 435 66.13 -68.43 22.02
CA LYS A 435 67.50 -68.43 21.44
C LYS A 435 67.53 -67.60 20.16
#